data_8a69de83fa7f2f14158947037adf7019
#
_entry.id   8a69de83fa7f2f14158947037adf7019
#
_cell.length_a   1.000
_cell.length_b   1.000
_cell.length_c   1.000
_cell.angle_alpha   90.00
_cell.angle_beta   90.00
_cell.angle_gamma   90.00
#
_symmetry.space_group_name_H-M   'P 1'
#
loop_
_entity.id
_entity.type
_entity.pdbx_description
1 polymer ?
#
loop_
_entity_poly.entity_id
_entity_poly.type
_entity_poly.pdbx_seq_one_letter_code
_entity_poly.pdbx_strand_id
1 'polypeptide(L)'
;LSGVEQLLGEGRKDDSGDFTKGAGLEKSSISQILSFLESGIESKSLSRDTCLKNLSNQFGSNIIFNKAIEELSEISNIINVAGYDEKKIIIDPSVVRGLGYYTGPVYEADLTFNMETDQGLEKFGSIGGGGRYDDLVARLKGASVPSTGISVGISRLGSALKYLNKSSINNESLSVVVLVMDKDKRSDYYKIASSLRNEGISSECYTGDGGMKAQLKYADKRNARLAIIIGEDEFASNSVTIKDLFVGREVSDKIFDNKEWRSGKDSQKNVPICLLYTSDAADE
;
A
#
# COMPACT_ATOMS: atom_id res chain seq x y z
N LEU A 1 -17.72 24.95 1.06
CA LEU A 1 -16.48 25.74 1.23
C LEU A 1 -16.73 27.07 1.95
N SER A 2 -17.87 27.77 1.74
CA SER A 2 -18.14 29.07 2.38
C SER A 2 -18.04 29.07 3.92
N GLY A 3 -18.49 27.99 4.58
CA GLY A 3 -18.32 27.84 6.03
C GLY A 3 -16.89 27.65 6.48
N VAL A 4 -16.06 27.02 5.65
CA VAL A 4 -14.62 26.88 5.88
C VAL A 4 -13.92 28.22 5.73
N GLU A 5 -14.25 28.99 4.70
CA GLU A 5 -13.76 30.35 4.48
C GLU A 5 -14.00 31.25 5.70
N GLN A 6 -15.21 31.21 6.23
CA GLN A 6 -15.58 31.98 7.43
C GLN A 6 -14.76 31.57 8.65
N LEU A 7 -14.57 30.26 8.87
CA LEU A 7 -13.77 29.74 9.99
C LEU A 7 -12.27 30.02 9.85
N LEU A 8 -11.75 30.07 8.64
CA LEU A 8 -10.37 30.51 8.38
C LEU A 8 -10.20 32.01 8.59
N GLY A 9 -11.24 32.81 8.35
CA GLY A 9 -11.27 34.27 8.54
C GLY A 9 -11.73 34.68 9.93
N GLU A 10 -12.78 35.46 9.99
CA GLU A 10 -13.28 36.09 11.24
C GLU A 10 -14.09 35.14 12.12
N GLY A 11 -14.65 34.08 11.56
CA GLY A 11 -15.51 33.12 12.25
C GLY A 11 -16.93 33.10 11.69
N ARG A 12 -17.79 32.26 12.27
CA ARG A 12 -19.19 32.13 11.85
C ARG A 12 -20.11 31.92 13.03
N LYS A 13 -21.38 32.29 12.84
CA LYS A 13 -22.49 31.84 13.68
C LYS A 13 -23.04 30.52 13.13
N ASP A 14 -23.36 29.59 13.99
CA ASP A 14 -24.09 28.37 13.64
C ASP A 14 -25.63 28.63 13.65
N ASP A 15 -26.38 27.57 13.33
CA ASP A 15 -27.85 27.65 13.28
C ASP A 15 -28.51 27.88 14.67
N SER A 16 -27.77 27.62 15.75
CA SER A 16 -28.20 27.91 17.13
C SER A 16 -27.94 29.36 17.55
N GLY A 17 -27.17 30.10 16.75
CA GLY A 17 -26.76 31.46 17.00
C GLY A 17 -25.46 31.60 17.77
N ASP A 18 -24.81 30.49 18.12
CA ASP A 18 -23.51 30.50 18.78
C ASP A 18 -22.40 30.92 17.81
N PHE A 19 -21.49 31.79 18.27
CA PHE A 19 -20.40 32.31 17.46
C PHE A 19 -19.13 31.53 17.69
N THR A 20 -18.63 30.90 16.64
CA THR A 20 -17.28 30.26 16.61
C THR A 20 -16.29 31.26 16.03
N LYS A 21 -15.28 31.65 16.82
CA LYS A 21 -14.21 32.53 16.37
C LYS A 21 -13.38 31.83 15.30
N GLY A 22 -13.07 32.53 14.22
CA GLY A 22 -12.21 32.04 13.15
C GLY A 22 -10.72 32.13 13.49
N ALA A 23 -9.91 31.58 12.59
CA ALA A 23 -8.45 31.57 12.69
C ALA A 23 -7.79 32.95 12.42
N GLY A 24 -8.53 33.89 11.85
CA GLY A 24 -8.03 35.24 11.56
C GLY A 24 -6.95 35.31 10.49
N LEU A 25 -6.98 34.38 9.52
CA LEU A 25 -6.01 34.36 8.44
C LEU A 25 -6.27 35.48 7.42
N GLU A 26 -5.22 35.90 6.75
CA GLU A 26 -5.30 36.85 5.64
C GLU A 26 -6.01 36.22 4.43
N LYS A 27 -6.70 37.05 3.63
CA LYS A 27 -7.46 36.58 2.44
C LYS A 27 -6.62 35.78 1.44
N SER A 28 -5.35 36.13 1.25
CA SER A 28 -4.41 35.40 0.38
C SER A 28 -4.18 33.97 0.85
N SER A 29 -3.96 33.79 2.15
CA SER A 29 -3.79 32.46 2.76
C SER A 29 -5.07 31.65 2.72
N ILE A 30 -6.21 32.28 3.00
CA ILE A 30 -7.53 31.65 2.88
C ILE A 30 -7.75 31.14 1.44
N SER A 31 -7.48 31.97 0.44
CA SER A 31 -7.63 31.60 -0.96
C SER A 31 -6.75 30.40 -1.34
N GLN A 32 -5.51 30.34 -0.87
CA GLN A 32 -4.61 29.21 -1.11
C GLN A 32 -5.13 27.93 -0.46
N ILE A 33 -5.61 28.00 0.78
CA ILE A 33 -6.18 26.84 1.49
C ILE A 33 -7.43 26.34 0.78
N LEU A 34 -8.33 27.24 0.39
CA LEU A 34 -9.56 26.87 -0.33
C LEU A 34 -9.23 26.22 -1.68
N SER A 35 -8.28 26.75 -2.42
CA SER A 35 -7.82 26.19 -3.68
C SER A 35 -7.24 24.78 -3.49
N PHE A 36 -6.51 24.54 -2.41
CA PHE A 36 -6.02 23.19 -2.06
C PHE A 36 -7.19 22.23 -1.74
N LEU A 37 -8.17 22.66 -0.98
CA LEU A 37 -9.36 21.85 -0.66
C LEU A 37 -10.22 21.56 -1.91
N GLU A 38 -10.33 22.53 -2.82
CA GLU A 38 -11.02 22.34 -4.11
C GLU A 38 -10.34 21.29 -4.96
N SER A 39 -9.01 21.29 -5.02
CA SER A 39 -8.25 20.26 -5.72
C SER A 39 -8.52 18.85 -5.18
N GLY A 40 -8.81 18.70 -3.88
CA GLY A 40 -9.25 17.46 -3.25
C GLY A 40 -10.62 16.98 -3.74
N ILE A 41 -11.55 17.91 -3.98
CA ILE A 41 -12.87 17.56 -4.52
C ILE A 41 -12.74 17.08 -5.97
N GLU A 42 -11.92 17.75 -6.77
CA GLU A 42 -11.69 17.42 -8.17
C GLU A 42 -10.91 16.11 -8.33
N SER A 43 -10.00 15.79 -7.41
CA SER A 43 -9.13 14.62 -7.45
C SER A 43 -9.90 13.31 -7.58
N LYS A 44 -11.12 13.24 -7.04
CA LYS A 44 -11.99 12.04 -7.09
C LYS A 44 -12.42 11.64 -8.51
N SER A 45 -12.32 12.56 -9.46
CA SER A 45 -12.63 12.34 -10.88
C SER A 45 -11.40 12.27 -11.79
N LEU A 46 -10.21 12.52 -11.24
CA LEU A 46 -8.96 12.57 -11.98
C LEU A 46 -8.16 11.28 -11.82
N SER A 47 -7.29 11.00 -12.79
CA SER A 47 -6.24 9.99 -12.60
C SER A 47 -5.24 10.44 -11.54
N ARG A 48 -4.58 9.50 -10.85
CA ARG A 48 -3.54 9.81 -9.85
C ARG A 48 -2.46 10.73 -10.41
N ASP A 49 -1.99 10.44 -11.61
CA ASP A 49 -0.96 11.23 -12.27
C ASP A 49 -1.43 12.64 -12.62
N THR A 50 -2.67 12.80 -13.04
CA THR A 50 -3.26 14.12 -13.34
C THR A 50 -3.41 14.92 -12.04
N CYS A 51 -3.88 14.29 -10.97
CA CYS A 51 -3.98 14.92 -9.66
C CYS A 51 -2.60 15.43 -9.18
N LEU A 52 -1.57 14.60 -9.23
CA LEU A 52 -0.21 14.98 -8.82
C LEU A 52 0.38 16.10 -9.68
N LYS A 53 0.15 16.07 -10.99
CA LYS A 53 0.57 17.16 -11.90
C LYS A 53 -0.12 18.49 -11.56
N ASN A 54 -1.41 18.47 -11.33
CA ASN A 54 -2.16 19.66 -10.96
C ASN A 54 -1.66 20.25 -9.63
N LEU A 55 -1.47 19.42 -8.64
CA LEU A 55 -0.92 19.82 -7.34
C LEU A 55 0.51 20.39 -7.47
N SER A 56 1.36 19.75 -8.27
CA SER A 56 2.72 20.25 -8.53
C SER A 56 2.71 21.60 -9.23
N ASN A 57 1.85 21.79 -10.22
CA ASN A 57 1.72 23.07 -10.92
C ASN A 57 1.25 24.20 -10.00
N GLN A 58 0.35 23.89 -9.07
CA GLN A 58 -0.27 24.87 -8.20
C GLN A 58 0.59 25.25 -7.00
N PHE A 59 1.31 24.26 -6.41
CA PHE A 59 2.04 24.42 -5.13
C PHE A 59 3.53 24.09 -5.22
N GLY A 60 4.05 23.77 -6.41
CA GLY A 60 5.40 23.26 -6.61
C GLY A 60 6.55 24.25 -6.35
N SER A 61 6.27 25.49 -5.97
CA SER A 61 7.28 26.43 -5.50
C SER A 61 7.83 26.08 -4.11
N ASN A 62 7.17 25.20 -3.36
CA ASN A 62 7.56 24.80 -2.01
C ASN A 62 8.37 23.48 -2.07
N ILE A 63 9.60 23.49 -1.53
CA ILE A 63 10.52 22.34 -1.55
C ILE A 63 9.93 21.13 -0.78
N ILE A 64 9.28 21.37 0.36
CA ILE A 64 8.67 20.30 1.16
C ILE A 64 7.50 19.66 0.39
N PHE A 65 6.72 20.50 -0.28
CA PHE A 65 5.60 20.04 -1.10
C PHE A 65 6.09 19.18 -2.29
N ASN A 66 7.14 19.61 -2.98
CA ASN A 66 7.73 18.85 -4.08
C ASN A 66 8.21 17.46 -3.64
N LYS A 67 8.87 17.37 -2.48
CA LYS A 67 9.29 16.09 -1.91
C LYS A 67 8.09 15.17 -1.66
N ALA A 68 6.99 15.70 -1.15
CA ALA A 68 5.76 14.93 -0.96
C ALA A 68 5.16 14.45 -2.29
N ILE A 69 5.20 15.28 -3.34
CA ILE A 69 4.76 14.91 -4.69
C ILE A 69 5.64 13.79 -5.27
N GLU A 70 6.95 13.85 -5.08
CA GLU A 70 7.89 12.80 -5.52
C GLU A 70 7.56 11.46 -4.85
N GLU A 71 7.39 11.45 -3.51
CA GLU A 71 7.00 10.25 -2.75
C GLU A 71 5.65 9.68 -3.23
N LEU A 72 4.64 10.51 -3.42
CA LEU A 72 3.33 10.09 -3.90
C LEU A 72 3.37 9.59 -5.36
N SER A 73 4.26 10.17 -6.19
CA SER A 73 4.46 9.72 -7.56
C SER A 73 5.09 8.32 -7.61
N GLU A 74 6.06 8.04 -6.74
CA GLU A 74 6.63 6.69 -6.61
C GLU A 74 5.57 5.68 -6.16
N ILE A 75 4.77 6.03 -5.16
CA ILE A 75 3.64 5.21 -4.69
C ILE A 75 2.63 4.98 -5.82
N SER A 76 2.25 6.04 -6.57
CA SER A 76 1.33 5.92 -7.71
C SER A 76 1.85 4.95 -8.76
N ASN A 77 3.15 5.04 -9.09
CA ASN A 77 3.77 4.13 -10.04
C ASN A 77 3.72 2.67 -9.58
N ILE A 78 4.06 2.39 -8.32
CA ILE A 78 3.97 1.04 -7.74
C ILE A 78 2.53 0.51 -7.80
N ILE A 79 1.55 1.33 -7.44
CA ILE A 79 0.12 0.99 -7.49
C ILE A 79 -0.32 0.66 -8.92
N ASN A 80 0.13 1.45 -9.91
CA ASN A 80 -0.17 1.25 -11.32
C ASN A 80 0.40 -0.09 -11.82
N VAL A 81 1.67 -0.35 -11.52
CA VAL A 81 2.35 -1.61 -11.91
C VAL A 81 1.71 -2.82 -11.23
N ALA A 82 1.26 -2.66 -9.98
CA ALA A 82 0.51 -3.69 -9.26
C ALA A 82 -0.92 -3.91 -9.79
N GLY A 83 -1.35 -3.15 -10.81
CA GLY A 83 -2.64 -3.35 -11.48
C GLY A 83 -3.86 -2.85 -10.70
N TYR A 84 -3.67 -2.01 -9.68
CA TYR A 84 -4.80 -1.45 -8.95
C TYR A 84 -5.47 -0.32 -9.75
N ASP A 85 -6.79 -0.48 -9.92
CA ASP A 85 -7.64 0.49 -10.60
C ASP A 85 -7.59 1.87 -9.93
N GLU A 86 -7.49 2.92 -10.72
CA GLU A 86 -7.53 4.32 -10.27
C GLU A 86 -8.84 4.69 -9.56
N LYS A 87 -9.94 3.96 -9.82
CA LYS A 87 -11.21 4.12 -9.10
C LYS A 87 -11.18 3.52 -7.69
N LYS A 88 -10.26 2.57 -7.44
CA LYS A 88 -10.12 1.92 -6.13
C LYS A 88 -9.13 2.63 -5.23
N ILE A 89 -8.05 3.14 -5.81
CA ILE A 89 -7.01 3.88 -5.07
C ILE A 89 -6.83 5.22 -5.74
N ILE A 90 -7.22 6.27 -5.05
CA ILE A 90 -7.11 7.66 -5.50
C ILE A 90 -6.11 8.43 -4.63
N ILE A 91 -5.55 9.49 -5.16
CA ILE A 91 -4.83 10.50 -4.37
C ILE A 91 -5.82 11.61 -4.08
N ASP A 92 -6.15 11.78 -2.80
CA ASP A 92 -7.10 12.80 -2.34
C ASP A 92 -6.42 13.70 -1.30
N PRO A 93 -6.05 14.93 -1.67
CA PRO A 93 -5.42 15.87 -0.74
C PRO A 93 -6.34 16.32 0.40
N SER A 94 -7.63 16.02 0.34
CA SER A 94 -8.57 16.34 1.43
C SER A 94 -8.56 15.31 2.58
N VAL A 95 -7.85 14.18 2.44
CA VAL A 95 -7.72 13.18 3.50
C VAL A 95 -6.87 13.74 4.64
N VAL A 96 -7.49 13.90 5.80
CA VAL A 96 -6.84 14.40 7.03
C VAL A 96 -7.03 13.39 8.14
N ARG A 97 -5.93 13.02 8.79
CA ARG A 97 -5.93 12.17 9.97
C ARG A 97 -5.68 13.00 11.22
N GLY A 98 -6.50 12.81 12.25
CA GLY A 98 -6.49 13.65 13.46
C GLY A 98 -5.33 13.48 14.43
N LEU A 99 -4.26 12.77 14.06
CA LEU A 99 -3.13 12.46 14.94
C LEU A 99 -1.83 13.06 14.40
N GLY A 100 -1.23 13.97 15.16
CA GLY A 100 -0.04 14.74 14.76
C GLY A 100 1.27 13.94 14.74
N TYR A 101 1.24 12.62 14.76
CA TYR A 101 2.45 11.79 14.72
C TYR A 101 2.82 11.26 13.32
N TYR A 102 1.98 11.50 12.32
CA TYR A 102 2.30 11.10 10.96
C TYR A 102 3.42 11.94 10.37
N THR A 103 4.37 11.26 9.72
CA THR A 103 5.57 11.86 9.14
C THR A 103 5.62 11.77 7.62
N GLY A 104 4.56 11.28 6.99
CA GLY A 104 4.48 11.09 5.55
C GLY A 104 3.06 10.81 5.07
N PRO A 105 2.89 10.03 4.01
CA PRO A 105 1.58 9.73 3.43
C PRO A 105 0.61 9.18 4.48
N VAL A 106 -0.62 9.65 4.42
CA VAL A 106 -1.75 9.13 5.18
C VAL A 106 -2.76 8.51 4.23
N TYR A 107 -3.50 7.53 4.70
CA TYR A 107 -4.50 6.83 3.90
C TYR A 107 -5.74 6.51 4.70
N GLU A 108 -6.85 6.42 3.98
CA GLU A 108 -8.15 6.07 4.50
C GLU A 108 -8.82 5.04 3.58
N ALA A 109 -9.48 4.07 4.16
CA ALA A 109 -10.21 3.05 3.44
C ALA A 109 -11.71 3.28 3.59
N ASP A 110 -12.35 3.71 2.51
CA ASP A 110 -13.78 3.93 2.45
C ASP A 110 -14.47 2.81 1.69
N LEU A 111 -15.62 2.38 2.19
CA LEU A 111 -16.51 1.50 1.44
C LEU A 111 -17.32 2.32 0.43
N THR A 112 -17.37 1.83 -0.80
CA THR A 112 -17.99 2.56 -1.93
C THR A 112 -19.48 2.28 -2.09
N PHE A 113 -20.03 1.31 -1.35
CA PHE A 113 -21.45 1.03 -1.41
C PHE A 113 -22.24 1.92 -0.44
N ASN A 114 -23.51 2.15 -0.78
CA ASN A 114 -24.46 2.85 0.08
C ASN A 114 -25.29 1.82 0.86
N MET A 115 -25.67 2.19 2.07
CA MET A 115 -26.65 1.46 2.88
C MET A 115 -28.01 2.16 2.80
N GLU A 116 -29.07 1.38 2.81
CA GLU A 116 -30.40 1.89 3.05
C GLU A 116 -30.61 2.10 4.55
N THR A 117 -30.94 3.32 4.92
CA THR A 117 -31.30 3.71 6.29
C THR A 117 -32.71 4.33 6.30
N ASP A 118 -33.26 4.53 7.46
CA ASP A 118 -34.56 5.22 7.62
C ASP A 118 -34.54 6.65 7.06
N GLN A 119 -33.35 7.25 6.85
CA GLN A 119 -33.13 8.57 6.28
C GLN A 119 -32.82 8.54 4.77
N GLY A 120 -32.77 7.34 4.15
CA GLY A 120 -32.47 7.13 2.75
C GLY A 120 -31.12 6.44 2.51
N LEU A 121 -30.57 6.61 1.31
CA LEU A 121 -29.29 6.01 0.93
C LEU A 121 -28.11 6.80 1.53
N GLU A 122 -27.38 6.19 2.44
CA GLU A 122 -26.21 6.77 3.07
C GLU A 122 -24.93 5.97 2.73
N LYS A 123 -23.80 6.69 2.58
CA LYS A 123 -22.51 6.05 2.43
C LYS A 123 -22.12 5.36 3.73
N PHE A 124 -21.60 4.13 3.63
CA PHE A 124 -21.06 3.44 4.79
C PHE A 124 -19.86 4.20 5.38
N GLY A 125 -19.01 4.76 4.51
CA GLY A 125 -17.86 5.57 4.88
C GLY A 125 -16.65 4.74 5.29
N SER A 126 -15.76 5.37 6.07
CA SER A 126 -14.46 4.83 6.42
C SER A 126 -14.54 3.63 7.35
N ILE A 127 -13.79 2.57 7.00
CA ILE A 127 -13.60 1.37 7.82
C ILE A 127 -12.19 1.25 8.37
N GLY A 128 -11.27 2.08 7.94
CA GLY A 128 -9.89 2.03 8.40
C GLY A 128 -9.07 3.19 7.91
N GLY A 129 -7.92 3.35 8.48
CA GLY A 129 -7.00 4.36 8.03
C GLY A 129 -5.68 4.33 8.78
N GLY A 130 -4.68 4.97 8.22
CA GLY A 130 -3.33 4.93 8.73
C GLY A 130 -2.40 5.93 8.06
N GLY A 131 -1.11 5.64 8.10
CA GLY A 131 -0.08 6.46 7.49
C GLY A 131 1.32 6.05 7.92
N ARG A 132 2.32 6.81 7.47
CA ARG A 132 3.72 6.68 7.89
C ARG A 132 3.95 7.48 9.19
N TYR A 133 4.67 6.89 10.15
CA TYR A 133 4.91 7.47 11.48
C TYR A 133 6.30 7.11 12.04
N ASP A 134 7.35 7.43 11.30
CA ASP A 134 8.74 7.03 11.60
C ASP A 134 9.19 7.47 13.01
N ASP A 135 8.78 8.66 13.45
CA ASP A 135 9.17 9.23 14.74
C ASP A 135 8.49 8.56 15.95
N LEU A 136 7.36 7.88 15.75
CA LEU A 136 6.65 7.24 16.85
C LEU A 136 7.47 6.10 17.45
N VAL A 137 8.09 5.29 16.60
CA VAL A 137 8.96 4.19 17.03
C VAL A 137 10.26 4.73 17.62
N ALA A 138 10.81 5.82 17.07
CA ALA A 138 11.99 6.48 17.60
C ALA A 138 11.78 6.96 19.04
N ARG A 139 10.64 7.53 19.37
CA ARG A 139 10.30 7.97 20.74
C ARG A 139 10.24 6.80 21.75
N LEU A 140 9.83 5.62 21.28
CA LEU A 140 9.67 4.44 22.16
C LEU A 140 10.96 3.63 22.31
N LYS A 141 11.77 3.54 21.26
CA LYS A 141 12.97 2.69 21.21
C LYS A 141 14.29 3.45 21.15
N GLY A 142 14.27 4.77 21.02
CA GLY A 142 15.48 5.58 20.87
C GLY A 142 16.22 5.41 19.53
N ALA A 143 15.67 4.66 18.59
CA ALA A 143 16.23 4.44 17.25
C ALA A 143 15.20 4.78 16.18
N SER A 144 15.61 5.50 15.13
CA SER A 144 14.73 5.78 13.99
C SER A 144 14.46 4.51 13.22
N VAL A 145 13.19 4.14 13.09
CA VAL A 145 12.74 2.97 12.35
C VAL A 145 11.61 3.40 11.42
N PRO A 146 11.76 3.28 10.09
CA PRO A 146 10.69 3.57 9.15
C PRO A 146 9.46 2.71 9.48
N SER A 147 8.33 3.36 9.70
CA SER A 147 7.14 2.70 10.18
C SER A 147 5.90 3.20 9.46
N THR A 148 5.05 2.27 9.04
CA THR A 148 3.73 2.54 8.50
C THR A 148 2.73 1.54 9.06
N GLY A 149 1.49 1.92 9.17
CA GLY A 149 0.46 1.04 9.68
C GLY A 149 -0.94 1.52 9.35
N ILE A 150 -1.88 0.61 9.47
CA ILE A 150 -3.30 0.85 9.30
C ILE A 150 -4.07 0.33 10.52
N SER A 151 -5.08 1.08 10.94
CA SER A 151 -6.08 0.64 11.90
C SER A 151 -7.37 0.31 11.16
N VAL A 152 -7.95 -0.85 11.44
CA VAL A 152 -9.22 -1.28 10.85
C VAL A 152 -10.28 -1.34 11.93
N GLY A 153 -11.42 -0.71 11.67
CA GLY A 153 -12.59 -0.75 12.56
C GLY A 153 -13.30 -2.09 12.47
N ILE A 154 -12.91 -3.06 13.31
CA ILE A 154 -13.43 -4.44 13.27
C ILE A 154 -14.96 -4.48 13.35
N SER A 155 -15.56 -3.69 14.23
CA SER A 155 -17.03 -3.64 14.37
C SER A 155 -17.69 -3.09 13.09
N ARG A 156 -17.11 -2.03 12.49
CA ARG A 156 -17.61 -1.45 11.24
C ARG A 156 -17.45 -2.42 10.08
N LEU A 157 -16.27 -3.06 9.96
CA LEU A 157 -16.03 -4.06 8.93
C LEU A 157 -16.98 -5.25 9.09
N GLY A 158 -17.17 -5.75 10.32
CA GLY A 158 -18.12 -6.82 10.61
C GLY A 158 -19.56 -6.46 10.22
N SER A 159 -19.99 -5.23 10.50
CA SER A 159 -21.31 -4.72 10.08
C SER A 159 -21.43 -4.65 8.55
N ALA A 160 -20.39 -4.19 7.86
CA ALA A 160 -20.36 -4.13 6.40
C ALA A 160 -20.44 -5.54 5.78
N LEU A 161 -19.65 -6.49 6.28
CA LEU A 161 -19.67 -7.88 5.79
C LEU A 161 -21.02 -8.55 6.03
N LYS A 162 -21.65 -8.30 7.19
CA LYS A 162 -22.99 -8.78 7.50
C LYS A 162 -24.02 -8.18 6.55
N TYR A 163 -23.97 -6.87 6.28
CA TYR A 163 -24.85 -6.20 5.33
C TYR A 163 -24.73 -6.78 3.92
N LEU A 164 -23.50 -7.10 3.49
CA LEU A 164 -23.21 -7.67 2.19
C LEU A 164 -23.40 -9.21 2.12
N ASN A 165 -23.83 -9.85 3.22
CA ASN A 165 -23.93 -11.33 3.34
C ASN A 165 -22.61 -12.06 3.02
N LYS A 166 -21.46 -11.44 3.30
CA LYS A 166 -20.12 -11.97 3.01
C LYS A 166 -19.34 -12.19 4.33
N SER A 167 -19.66 -13.27 5.04
CA SER A 167 -19.03 -13.55 6.35
C SER A 167 -18.10 -14.76 6.37
N SER A 168 -17.65 -15.27 5.22
CA SER A 168 -16.67 -16.37 5.19
C SER A 168 -15.24 -15.82 5.21
N ILE A 169 -14.46 -16.24 6.20
CA ILE A 169 -13.03 -15.92 6.32
C ILE A 169 -12.24 -17.14 5.87
N ASN A 170 -11.52 -17.03 4.78
CA ASN A 170 -10.53 -18.02 4.38
C ASN A 170 -9.20 -17.72 5.06
N ASN A 171 -8.69 -18.66 5.85
CA ASN A 171 -7.34 -18.59 6.44
C ASN A 171 -6.32 -19.05 5.40
N GLU A 172 -5.84 -18.16 4.56
CA GLU A 172 -4.73 -18.47 3.65
C GLU A 172 -3.40 -18.02 4.28
N SER A 173 -2.48 -18.97 4.42
CA SER A 173 -1.11 -18.68 4.82
C SER A 173 -0.33 -18.05 3.65
N LEU A 174 0.71 -17.26 3.96
CA LEU A 174 1.60 -16.75 2.93
C LEU A 174 2.22 -17.92 2.15
N SER A 175 1.99 -17.95 0.83
CA SER A 175 2.48 -19.04 -0.01
C SER A 175 3.80 -18.70 -0.68
N VAL A 176 3.99 -17.45 -1.10
CA VAL A 176 5.11 -17.05 -1.97
C VAL A 176 5.76 -15.75 -1.51
N VAL A 177 7.09 -15.70 -1.48
CA VAL A 177 7.87 -14.45 -1.38
C VAL A 177 8.64 -14.23 -2.68
N VAL A 178 8.41 -13.09 -3.32
CA VAL A 178 9.17 -12.62 -4.48
C VAL A 178 10.41 -11.89 -4.00
N LEU A 179 11.59 -12.38 -4.34
CA LEU A 179 12.87 -11.77 -3.98
C LEU A 179 13.19 -10.61 -4.94
N VAL A 180 13.73 -9.51 -4.40
CA VAL A 180 14.13 -8.34 -5.17
C VAL A 180 15.65 -8.33 -5.31
N MET A 181 16.14 -8.77 -6.47
CA MET A 181 17.57 -8.87 -6.75
C MET A 181 18.14 -7.57 -7.31
N ASP A 182 17.33 -6.83 -8.06
CA ASP A 182 17.67 -5.55 -8.68
C ASP A 182 16.69 -4.47 -8.18
N LYS A 183 17.21 -3.46 -7.47
CA LYS A 183 16.38 -2.40 -6.89
C LYS A 183 15.79 -1.47 -7.94
N ASP A 184 16.44 -1.34 -9.08
CA ASP A 184 15.97 -0.47 -10.18
C ASP A 184 14.77 -1.09 -10.91
N LYS A 185 14.62 -2.42 -10.81
CA LYS A 185 13.48 -3.18 -11.37
C LYS A 185 12.41 -3.53 -10.33
N ARG A 186 12.36 -2.81 -9.22
CA ARG A 186 11.41 -3.10 -8.13
C ARG A 186 9.95 -3.20 -8.60
N SER A 187 9.54 -2.38 -9.56
CA SER A 187 8.20 -2.41 -10.15
C SER A 187 7.88 -3.76 -10.81
N ASP A 188 8.83 -4.41 -11.47
CA ASP A 188 8.61 -5.68 -12.14
C ASP A 188 8.36 -6.81 -11.14
N TYR A 189 9.10 -6.82 -10.03
CA TYR A 189 8.85 -7.77 -8.93
C TYR A 189 7.48 -7.58 -8.29
N TYR A 190 7.05 -6.33 -8.10
CA TYR A 190 5.70 -6.03 -7.59
C TYR A 190 4.61 -6.48 -8.56
N LYS A 191 4.83 -6.34 -9.87
CA LYS A 191 3.90 -6.82 -10.90
C LYS A 191 3.71 -8.33 -10.78
N ILE A 192 4.78 -9.10 -10.61
CA ILE A 192 4.73 -10.56 -10.44
C ILE A 192 3.95 -10.94 -9.19
N ALA A 193 4.25 -10.32 -8.04
CA ALA A 193 3.50 -10.58 -6.81
C ALA A 193 2.02 -10.19 -6.95
N SER A 194 1.70 -9.14 -7.70
CA SER A 194 0.32 -8.74 -7.96
C SER A 194 -0.41 -9.76 -8.84
N SER A 195 0.27 -10.28 -9.87
CA SER A 195 -0.32 -11.30 -10.74
C SER A 195 -0.62 -12.59 -9.96
N LEU A 196 0.29 -13.03 -9.08
CA LEU A 196 0.03 -14.18 -8.19
C LEU A 196 -1.19 -13.95 -7.30
N ARG A 197 -1.34 -12.76 -6.72
CA ARG A 197 -2.50 -12.44 -5.89
C ARG A 197 -3.81 -12.41 -6.68
N ASN A 198 -3.77 -11.99 -7.94
CA ASN A 198 -4.94 -12.02 -8.82
C ASN A 198 -5.44 -13.45 -9.11
N GLU A 199 -4.51 -14.42 -9.08
CA GLU A 199 -4.81 -15.87 -9.19
C GLU A 199 -5.11 -16.53 -7.81
N GLY A 200 -5.29 -15.73 -6.75
CA GLY A 200 -5.62 -16.23 -5.42
C GLY A 200 -4.42 -16.74 -4.61
N ILE A 201 -3.20 -16.57 -5.12
CA ILE A 201 -1.98 -17.03 -4.44
C ILE A 201 -1.47 -15.94 -3.50
N SER A 202 -1.48 -16.22 -2.19
CA SER A 202 -0.96 -15.30 -1.18
C SER A 202 0.53 -15.04 -1.39
N SER A 203 0.90 -13.81 -1.73
CA SER A 203 2.27 -13.45 -2.09
C SER A 203 2.69 -12.06 -1.62
N GLU A 204 3.98 -11.90 -1.34
CA GLU A 204 4.58 -10.61 -1.03
C GLU A 204 5.94 -10.42 -1.70
N CYS A 205 6.34 -9.16 -1.95
CA CYS A 205 7.69 -8.81 -2.34
C CYS A 205 8.54 -8.49 -1.12
N TYR A 206 9.81 -8.87 -1.18
CA TYR A 206 10.78 -8.42 -0.18
C TYR A 206 11.03 -6.91 -0.31
N THR A 207 10.96 -6.19 0.81
CA THR A 207 11.08 -4.72 0.83
C THR A 207 12.38 -4.21 1.45
N GLY A 208 13.19 -5.09 2.04
CA GLY A 208 14.47 -4.72 2.67
C GLY A 208 15.62 -4.55 1.68
N ASP A 209 16.78 -4.20 2.22
CA ASP A 209 18.01 -3.95 1.43
C ASP A 209 18.99 -5.13 1.42
N GLY A 210 18.61 -6.25 2.00
CA GLY A 210 19.48 -7.44 2.13
C GLY A 210 19.68 -8.18 0.81
N GLY A 211 20.86 -8.78 0.62
CA GLY A 211 21.13 -9.67 -0.50
C GLY A 211 20.34 -11.01 -0.40
N MET A 212 20.46 -11.86 -1.43
CA MET A 212 19.71 -13.12 -1.60
C MET A 212 19.59 -13.95 -0.31
N LYS A 213 20.71 -14.15 0.41
CA LYS A 213 20.71 -14.94 1.66
C LYS A 213 19.81 -14.36 2.74
N ALA A 214 19.78 -13.02 2.88
CA ALA A 214 18.94 -12.34 3.85
C ALA A 214 17.46 -12.41 3.44
N GLN A 215 17.17 -12.31 2.16
CA GLN A 215 15.82 -12.41 1.59
C GLN A 215 15.25 -13.82 1.75
N LEU A 216 16.04 -14.88 1.49
CA LEU A 216 15.63 -16.27 1.73
C LEU A 216 15.36 -16.53 3.22
N LYS A 217 16.23 -15.99 4.11
CA LYS A 217 15.98 -16.08 5.56
C LYS A 217 14.71 -15.34 5.98
N TYR A 218 14.38 -14.25 5.31
CA TYR A 218 13.11 -13.53 5.51
C TYR A 218 11.92 -14.40 5.10
N ALA A 219 11.95 -14.97 3.87
CA ALA A 219 10.91 -15.87 3.38
C ALA A 219 10.68 -17.07 4.32
N ASP A 220 11.76 -17.63 4.83
CA ASP A 220 11.74 -18.72 5.81
C ASP A 220 11.08 -18.30 7.14
N LYS A 221 11.42 -17.13 7.68
CA LYS A 221 10.78 -16.58 8.89
C LYS A 221 9.29 -16.27 8.71
N ARG A 222 8.86 -15.98 7.47
CA ARG A 222 7.46 -15.75 7.11
C ARG A 222 6.69 -17.04 6.90
N ASN A 223 7.36 -18.21 7.03
CA ASN A 223 6.81 -19.53 6.73
C ASN A 223 6.27 -19.63 5.29
N ALA A 224 6.86 -18.88 4.36
CA ALA A 224 6.53 -19.01 2.95
C ALA A 224 6.92 -20.40 2.44
N ARG A 225 6.05 -21.00 1.61
CA ARG A 225 6.36 -22.28 0.98
C ARG A 225 7.36 -22.10 -0.14
N LEU A 226 7.20 -21.08 -0.96
CA LEU A 226 8.00 -20.85 -2.14
C LEU A 226 8.69 -19.48 -2.09
N ALA A 227 9.86 -19.40 -2.71
CA ALA A 227 10.53 -18.15 -3.05
C ALA A 227 10.70 -18.04 -4.56
N ILE A 228 10.33 -16.90 -5.14
CA ILE A 228 10.57 -16.57 -6.55
C ILE A 228 11.82 -15.73 -6.65
N ILE A 229 12.74 -16.18 -7.49
CA ILE A 229 14.04 -15.56 -7.75
C ILE A 229 14.06 -15.13 -9.21
N ILE A 230 14.40 -13.86 -9.46
CA ILE A 230 14.53 -13.31 -10.80
C ILE A 230 15.76 -12.40 -10.79
N GLY A 231 16.83 -12.88 -11.43
CA GLY A 231 18.05 -12.13 -11.67
C GLY A 231 18.10 -11.61 -13.12
N GLU A 232 19.28 -11.19 -13.55
CA GLU A 232 19.50 -10.69 -14.92
C GLU A 232 19.21 -11.75 -15.97
N ASP A 233 19.61 -13.00 -15.72
CA ASP A 233 19.42 -14.12 -16.64
C ASP A 233 17.94 -14.47 -16.80
N GLU A 234 17.19 -14.49 -15.70
CA GLU A 234 15.76 -14.74 -15.71
C GLU A 234 15.00 -13.61 -16.44
N PHE A 235 15.37 -12.34 -16.22
CA PHE A 235 14.79 -11.23 -16.97
C PHE A 235 15.10 -11.34 -18.47
N ALA A 236 16.31 -11.70 -18.84
CA ALA A 236 16.71 -11.84 -20.24
C ALA A 236 15.98 -12.99 -20.95
N SER A 237 15.69 -14.08 -20.23
CA SER A 237 15.00 -15.27 -20.76
C SER A 237 13.49 -15.28 -20.52
N ASN A 238 12.94 -14.21 -19.94
CA ASN A 238 11.53 -14.10 -19.54
C ASN A 238 11.06 -15.32 -18.72
N SER A 239 11.89 -15.73 -17.77
CA SER A 239 11.65 -16.86 -16.88
C SER A 239 11.73 -16.45 -15.40
N VAL A 240 11.36 -17.35 -14.52
CA VAL A 240 11.55 -17.22 -13.07
C VAL A 240 12.10 -18.51 -12.49
N THR A 241 12.92 -18.40 -11.46
CA THR A 241 13.38 -19.55 -10.68
C THR A 241 12.51 -19.65 -9.43
N ILE A 242 11.78 -20.76 -9.31
CA ILE A 242 10.97 -21.11 -8.14
C ILE A 242 11.81 -21.95 -7.21
N LYS A 243 11.89 -21.59 -5.94
CA LYS A 243 12.57 -22.35 -4.90
C LYS A 243 11.56 -22.82 -3.86
N ASP A 244 11.46 -24.14 -3.67
CA ASP A 244 10.70 -24.73 -2.57
C ASP A 244 11.52 -24.65 -1.28
N LEU A 245 10.98 -23.92 -0.28
CA LEU A 245 11.64 -23.71 1.00
C LEU A 245 11.37 -24.85 1.99
N PHE A 246 10.30 -25.64 1.79
CA PHE A 246 10.01 -26.80 2.64
C PHE A 246 10.94 -27.98 2.33
N VAL A 247 11.12 -28.31 1.06
CA VAL A 247 12.07 -29.34 0.62
C VAL A 247 13.48 -28.98 1.09
N GLY A 248 13.85 -27.69 1.02
CA GLY A 248 15.13 -27.21 1.53
C GLY A 248 15.32 -27.44 3.05
N ARG A 249 14.26 -27.37 3.86
CA ARG A 249 14.30 -27.64 5.31
C ARG A 249 14.44 -29.14 5.60
N GLU A 250 13.63 -29.99 4.98
CA GLU A 250 13.71 -31.46 5.17
C GLU A 250 15.05 -32.04 4.76
N VAL A 251 15.65 -31.48 3.71
CA VAL A 251 16.99 -31.88 3.24
C VAL A 251 18.08 -31.38 4.19
N SER A 252 17.96 -30.15 4.73
CA SER A 252 18.94 -29.62 5.67
C SER A 252 18.97 -30.38 7.02
N ASP A 253 17.84 -30.94 7.45
CA ASP A 253 17.77 -31.75 8.67
C ASP A 253 18.38 -33.17 8.50
N LYS A 254 18.57 -33.60 7.28
CA LYS A 254 19.10 -34.92 6.93
C LYS A 254 20.58 -34.96 6.46
N ILE A 255 21.12 -33.78 6.06
CA ILE A 255 22.48 -33.69 5.48
C ILE A 255 23.42 -33.01 6.48
N PHE A 256 24.39 -33.78 6.96
CA PHE A 256 25.50 -33.31 7.82
C PHE A 256 26.67 -32.66 7.05
N ASP A 257 26.65 -32.65 5.70
CA ASP A 257 27.74 -32.12 4.87
C ASP A 257 27.34 -30.90 4.03
N ASN A 258 28.07 -29.79 4.28
CA ASN A 258 27.86 -28.49 3.62
C ASN A 258 28.15 -28.48 2.08
N LYS A 259 28.76 -29.50 1.51
CA LYS A 259 29.05 -29.56 0.07
C LYS A 259 27.87 -30.11 -0.74
N GLU A 260 27.12 -31.08 -0.21
CA GLU A 260 25.92 -31.62 -0.86
C GLU A 260 24.78 -30.63 -0.86
N TRP A 261 24.65 -29.80 0.19
CA TRP A 261 23.63 -28.79 0.28
C TRP A 261 23.71 -27.70 -0.82
N ARG A 262 24.94 -27.42 -1.31
CA ARG A 262 25.14 -26.42 -2.40
C ARG A 262 24.84 -26.98 -3.79
N SER A 263 24.76 -28.27 -3.97
CA SER A 263 24.47 -28.95 -5.25
C SER A 263 22.98 -29.34 -5.41
N GLY A 264 22.14 -29.13 -4.38
CA GLY A 264 20.72 -29.49 -4.38
C GLY A 264 19.90 -28.69 -5.41
N LYS A 265 19.96 -29.14 -6.67
CA LYS A 265 19.10 -28.64 -7.76
C LYS A 265 17.65 -29.08 -7.60
N ASP A 266 17.37 -30.07 -6.74
CA ASP A 266 16.04 -30.66 -6.58
C ASP A 266 15.00 -29.77 -5.93
N SER A 267 15.42 -28.65 -5.27
CA SER A 267 14.54 -27.68 -4.67
C SER A 267 14.31 -26.42 -5.53
N GLN A 268 14.84 -26.38 -6.75
CA GLN A 268 14.73 -25.20 -7.62
C GLN A 268 14.30 -25.62 -9.03
N LYS A 269 13.29 -24.91 -9.56
CA LYS A 269 12.79 -25.13 -10.92
C LYS A 269 12.75 -23.78 -11.64
N ASN A 270 13.29 -23.72 -12.86
CA ASN A 270 13.15 -22.55 -13.72
C ASN A 270 11.96 -22.76 -14.64
N VAL A 271 11.04 -21.81 -14.69
CA VAL A 271 9.84 -21.86 -15.52
C VAL A 271 9.66 -20.56 -16.28
N PRO A 272 9.09 -20.59 -17.50
CA PRO A 272 8.67 -19.38 -18.19
C PRO A 272 7.67 -18.57 -17.33
N ILE A 273 7.78 -17.25 -17.34
CA ILE A 273 6.95 -16.39 -16.50
C ILE A 273 5.43 -16.55 -16.81
N CYS A 274 5.10 -16.92 -18.05
CA CYS A 274 3.72 -17.17 -18.46
C CYS A 274 3.11 -18.43 -17.82
N LEU A 275 3.92 -19.39 -17.40
CA LEU A 275 3.47 -20.61 -16.73
C LEU A 275 3.40 -20.47 -15.21
N LEU A 276 3.95 -19.40 -14.64
CA LEU A 276 3.92 -19.15 -13.21
C LEU A 276 2.50 -19.11 -12.61
N TYR A 277 1.52 -18.78 -13.44
CA TYR A 277 0.12 -18.57 -13.05
C TYR A 277 -0.82 -19.71 -13.47
N THR A 278 -0.29 -20.82 -13.97
CA THR A 278 -1.10 -21.98 -14.40
C THR A 278 -1.02 -23.10 -13.37
N SER A 279 -2.08 -23.89 -13.26
CA SER A 279 -2.15 -25.07 -12.39
C SER A 279 -1.04 -26.10 -12.69
N ASP A 280 -0.54 -26.12 -13.91
CA ASP A 280 0.53 -27.03 -14.35
C ASP A 280 1.89 -26.75 -13.69
N ALA A 281 2.09 -25.55 -13.10
CA ALA A 281 3.33 -25.23 -12.39
C ALA A 281 3.42 -25.85 -10.98
N ALA A 282 2.28 -26.37 -10.47
CA ALA A 282 2.19 -26.95 -9.13
C ALA A 282 2.24 -28.49 -9.13
N ASP A 283 1.94 -29.14 -10.26
CA ASP A 283 1.78 -30.60 -10.37
C ASP A 283 2.95 -31.32 -11.06
N GLU A 284 3.97 -30.61 -11.60
CA GLU A 284 5.22 -31.15 -12.10
C GLU A 284 6.38 -30.81 -11.16
#